data_92989b2fe2fbfaf0ca0efd2b30bb0401
#
_entry.id   92989b2fe2fbfaf0ca0efd2b30bb0401
#
_cell.length_a   1.000
_cell.length_b   1.000
_cell.length_c   1.000
_cell.angle_alpha   90.00
_cell.angle_beta   90.00
_cell.angle_gamma   90.00
#
_symmetry.space_group_name_H-M   'P 1'
#
loop_
_entity.id
_entity.type
_entity.pdbx_description
1 polymer ?
#
loop_
_entity_poly.entity_id
_entity_poly.type
_entity_poly.pdbx_seq_one_letter_code
_entity_poly.pdbx_strand_id
1 'polypeptide(L)'
;MVLAARRADRLAEVAARITEAGGEAEVSVLDVTDRPQVDAFAAGLTACDVLVCNAGGAIGTETVAEARADDWLTMYQANVLGTLHLVQTLLPKLIASGDATIVLMSSTAGLTAYEGGGGYVVAKHGTHAIAATLRLELCGEPVRVIEIAPGMVKTDEFALNRFRGDAAKAAAVYAGVAEPLTADDIAEAVTWAVTRPPHFNVDLMVLRPRAQAAQYKVHRDL
;
A
#
# COMPACT_ATOMS: atom_id res chain seq x y z
N MET A 1 -12.56 10.75 -8.47
CA MET A 1 -11.77 9.71 -7.73
C MET A 1 -12.65 9.11 -6.65
N VAL A 2 -12.53 7.80 -6.35
CA VAL A 2 -13.22 7.19 -5.20
C VAL A 2 -12.19 6.87 -4.11
N LEU A 3 -12.44 7.36 -2.89
CA LEU A 3 -11.62 7.12 -1.71
C LEU A 3 -12.30 6.05 -0.86
N ALA A 4 -11.63 4.91 -0.65
CA ALA A 4 -12.18 3.79 0.10
C ALA A 4 -11.28 3.42 1.29
N ALA A 5 -11.81 3.48 2.52
CA ALA A 5 -11.13 3.10 3.75
C ALA A 5 -12.15 2.92 4.89
N ARG A 6 -11.68 2.46 6.07
CA ARG A 6 -12.55 2.19 7.22
C ARG A 6 -13.01 3.43 7.98
N ARG A 7 -12.27 4.55 7.91
CA ARG A 7 -12.52 5.75 8.75
C ARG A 7 -13.18 6.85 7.93
N ALA A 8 -14.47 7.04 8.15
CA ALA A 8 -15.29 8.02 7.45
C ALA A 8 -14.78 9.47 7.62
N ASP A 9 -14.36 9.83 8.84
CA ASP A 9 -13.82 11.14 9.17
C ASP A 9 -12.56 11.47 8.36
N ARG A 10 -11.62 10.55 8.29
CA ARG A 10 -10.39 10.72 7.51
C ARG A 10 -10.64 10.77 6.01
N LEU A 11 -11.58 9.97 5.53
CA LEU A 11 -12.00 10.03 4.13
C LEU A 11 -12.59 11.40 3.79
N ALA A 12 -13.43 11.96 4.66
CA ALA A 12 -14.02 13.28 4.47
C ALA A 12 -12.95 14.39 4.44
N GLU A 13 -11.95 14.33 5.33
CA GLU A 13 -10.82 15.28 5.34
C GLU A 13 -10.05 15.24 4.02
N VAL A 14 -9.73 14.04 3.50
CA VAL A 14 -9.01 13.90 2.23
C VAL A 14 -9.87 14.37 1.05
N ALA A 15 -11.17 14.01 1.03
CA ALA A 15 -12.09 14.46 -0.01
C ALA A 15 -12.22 15.98 -0.06
N ALA A 16 -12.29 16.64 1.10
CA ALA A 16 -12.32 18.11 1.18
C ALA A 16 -11.06 18.74 0.56
N ARG A 17 -9.87 18.21 0.89
CA ARG A 17 -8.60 18.68 0.31
C ARG A 17 -8.56 18.53 -1.21
N ILE A 18 -9.08 17.42 -1.74
CA ILE A 18 -9.16 17.19 -3.20
C ILE A 18 -10.10 18.21 -3.85
N THR A 19 -11.25 18.47 -3.22
CA THR A 19 -12.23 19.44 -3.73
C THR A 19 -11.68 20.89 -3.68
N GLU A 20 -11.00 21.26 -2.62
CA GLU A 20 -10.31 22.56 -2.49
C GLU A 20 -9.22 22.74 -3.57
N ALA A 21 -8.58 21.65 -3.98
CA ALA A 21 -7.61 21.65 -5.09
C ALA A 21 -8.26 21.61 -6.49
N GLY A 22 -9.60 21.65 -6.57
CA GLY A 22 -10.35 21.65 -7.84
C GLY A 22 -10.62 20.25 -8.42
N GLY A 23 -10.37 19.17 -7.65
CA GLY A 23 -10.67 17.82 -8.04
C GLY A 23 -12.04 17.34 -7.55
N GLU A 24 -12.43 16.14 -7.97
CA GLU A 24 -13.66 15.46 -7.52
C GLU A 24 -13.32 14.19 -6.75
N ALA A 25 -13.95 14.00 -5.59
CA ALA A 25 -13.76 12.83 -4.74
C ALA A 25 -15.09 12.33 -4.18
N GLU A 26 -15.32 11.03 -4.29
CA GLU A 26 -16.38 10.30 -3.61
C GLU A 26 -15.78 9.50 -2.46
N VAL A 27 -16.55 9.29 -1.40
CA VAL A 27 -16.10 8.56 -0.20
C VAL A 27 -16.90 7.28 -0.04
N SER A 28 -16.20 6.17 0.23
CA SER A 28 -16.80 4.88 0.55
C SER A 28 -16.17 4.28 1.80
N VAL A 29 -16.97 4.01 2.82
CA VAL A 29 -16.48 3.28 4.01
C VAL A 29 -16.37 1.81 3.64
N LEU A 30 -15.14 1.28 3.69
CA LEU A 30 -14.83 -0.07 3.23
C LEU A 30 -13.78 -0.72 4.12
N ASP A 31 -14.05 -1.93 4.58
CA ASP A 31 -13.02 -2.84 5.09
C ASP A 31 -12.65 -3.85 3.99
N VAL A 32 -11.43 -3.77 3.48
CA VAL A 32 -10.95 -4.66 2.41
C VAL A 32 -10.85 -6.13 2.84
N THR A 33 -10.87 -6.40 4.16
CA THR A 33 -10.87 -7.77 4.69
C THR A 33 -12.25 -8.42 4.67
N ASP A 34 -13.31 -7.61 4.53
CA ASP A 34 -14.70 -8.05 4.42
C ASP A 34 -15.08 -8.21 2.94
N ARG A 35 -15.04 -9.43 2.43
CA ARG A 35 -15.33 -9.72 1.02
C ARG A 35 -16.71 -9.25 0.57
N PRO A 36 -17.82 -9.48 1.31
CA PRO A 36 -19.13 -8.93 0.98
C PRO A 36 -19.15 -7.40 0.83
N GLN A 37 -18.44 -6.66 1.68
CA GLN A 37 -18.33 -5.20 1.53
C GLN A 37 -17.58 -4.82 0.24
N VAL A 38 -16.50 -5.53 -0.09
CA VAL A 38 -15.75 -5.30 -1.34
C VAL A 38 -16.61 -5.58 -2.56
N ASP A 39 -17.39 -6.66 -2.55
CA ASP A 39 -18.30 -7.01 -3.64
C ASP A 39 -19.39 -5.94 -3.84
N ALA A 40 -20.00 -5.46 -2.76
CA ALA A 40 -21.00 -4.38 -2.79
C ALA A 40 -20.39 -3.05 -3.28
N PHE A 41 -19.21 -2.70 -2.79
CA PHE A 41 -18.45 -1.53 -3.24
C PHE A 41 -18.21 -1.57 -4.76
N ALA A 42 -17.66 -2.67 -5.25
CA ALA A 42 -17.36 -2.82 -6.67
C ALA A 42 -18.62 -2.82 -7.55
N ALA A 43 -19.74 -3.38 -7.06
CA ALA A 43 -21.03 -3.34 -7.77
C ALA A 43 -21.56 -1.91 -7.95
N GLY A 44 -21.27 -1.00 -7.01
CA GLY A 44 -21.62 0.41 -7.09
C GLY A 44 -20.79 1.24 -8.08
N LEU A 45 -19.64 0.75 -8.51
CA LEU A 45 -18.78 1.46 -9.46
C LEU A 45 -19.21 1.19 -10.90
N THR A 46 -19.25 2.22 -11.73
CA THR A 46 -19.54 2.09 -13.17
C THR A 46 -18.32 1.68 -13.97
N ALA A 47 -17.12 2.16 -13.59
CA ALA A 47 -15.85 1.92 -14.26
C ALA A 47 -14.70 1.92 -13.26
N CYS A 48 -13.54 1.39 -13.67
CA CYS A 48 -12.30 1.48 -12.92
C CYS A 48 -11.14 1.50 -13.91
N ASP A 49 -10.42 2.62 -13.99
CA ASP A 49 -9.25 2.78 -14.85
C ASP A 49 -7.95 2.59 -14.06
N VAL A 50 -7.95 3.02 -12.79
CA VAL A 50 -6.79 2.89 -11.90
C VAL A 50 -7.24 2.36 -10.54
N LEU A 51 -6.68 1.22 -10.14
CA LEU A 51 -6.86 0.64 -8.82
C LEU A 51 -5.57 0.78 -8.01
N VAL A 52 -5.61 1.49 -6.89
CA VAL A 52 -4.48 1.58 -5.95
C VAL A 52 -4.78 0.74 -4.71
N CYS A 53 -4.16 -0.42 -4.60
CA CYS A 53 -4.23 -1.29 -3.43
C CYS A 53 -3.24 -0.80 -2.36
N ASN A 54 -3.67 0.20 -1.58
CA ASN A 54 -2.86 0.84 -0.55
C ASN A 54 -3.18 0.35 0.87
N ALA A 55 -4.38 -0.21 1.10
CA ALA A 55 -4.80 -0.69 2.41
C ALA A 55 -3.84 -1.74 2.97
N GLY A 56 -3.44 -1.57 4.23
CA GLY A 56 -2.52 -2.46 4.90
C GLY A 56 -1.84 -1.79 6.08
N GLY A 57 -0.91 -2.48 6.71
CA GLY A 57 -0.16 -1.96 7.84
C GLY A 57 0.72 -3.01 8.50
N ALA A 58 1.40 -2.61 9.56
CA ALA A 58 2.26 -3.46 10.38
C ALA A 58 1.81 -3.44 11.84
N ILE A 59 1.95 -4.57 12.53
CA ILE A 59 1.67 -4.74 13.96
C ILE A 59 2.85 -5.48 14.61
N GLY A 60 3.41 -4.89 15.65
CA GLY A 60 4.46 -5.50 16.46
C GLY A 60 5.85 -5.52 15.81
N THR A 61 6.81 -5.85 16.65
CA THR A 61 8.24 -6.01 16.29
C THR A 61 8.86 -7.18 17.03
N GLU A 62 8.05 -8.08 17.53
CA GLU A 62 8.45 -9.27 18.27
C GLU A 62 9.24 -10.21 17.37
N THR A 63 10.14 -10.98 17.94
CA THR A 63 10.82 -12.07 17.25
C THR A 63 9.81 -13.14 16.82
N VAL A 64 10.16 -13.99 15.86
CA VAL A 64 9.27 -15.08 15.41
C VAL A 64 8.87 -15.99 16.58
N ALA A 65 9.77 -16.20 17.53
CA ALA A 65 9.50 -17.05 18.71
C ALA A 65 8.48 -16.44 19.68
N GLU A 66 8.34 -15.12 19.72
CA GLU A 66 7.49 -14.38 20.67
C GLU A 66 6.26 -13.78 20.00
N ALA A 67 6.20 -13.83 18.68
CA ALA A 67 5.15 -13.19 17.89
C ALA A 67 3.79 -13.86 18.09
N ARG A 68 2.73 -13.05 18.07
CA ARG A 68 1.36 -13.53 18.16
C ARG A 68 0.84 -13.89 16.77
N ALA A 69 0.31 -15.10 16.62
CA ALA A 69 -0.26 -15.56 15.35
C ALA A 69 -1.42 -14.68 14.86
N ASP A 70 -2.24 -14.15 15.77
CA ASP A 70 -3.35 -13.26 15.44
C ASP A 70 -2.90 -11.95 14.78
N ASP A 71 -1.76 -11.40 15.20
CA ASP A 71 -1.19 -10.21 14.58
C ASP A 71 -0.72 -10.50 13.15
N TRP A 72 -0.11 -11.67 12.94
CA TRP A 72 0.30 -12.12 11.61
C TRP A 72 -0.91 -12.31 10.70
N LEU A 73 -1.95 -12.96 11.22
CA LEU A 73 -3.19 -13.17 10.48
C LEU A 73 -3.85 -11.84 10.10
N THR A 74 -3.91 -10.89 11.05
CA THR A 74 -4.45 -9.54 10.80
C THR A 74 -3.66 -8.82 9.70
N MET A 75 -2.33 -8.87 9.75
CA MET A 75 -1.48 -8.29 8.70
C MET A 75 -1.67 -8.99 7.36
N TYR A 76 -1.78 -10.31 7.34
CA TYR A 76 -2.03 -11.10 6.13
C TYR A 76 -3.40 -10.77 5.51
N GLN A 77 -4.45 -10.73 6.33
CA GLN A 77 -5.80 -10.38 5.87
C GLN A 77 -5.85 -9.01 5.21
N ALA A 78 -5.27 -7.98 5.83
CA ALA A 78 -5.33 -6.64 5.28
C ALA A 78 -4.42 -6.44 4.05
N ASN A 79 -3.15 -6.87 4.13
CA ASN A 79 -2.18 -6.59 3.07
C ASN A 79 -2.28 -7.56 1.87
N VAL A 80 -2.67 -8.83 2.10
CA VAL A 80 -2.69 -9.87 1.08
C VAL A 80 -4.11 -10.15 0.61
N LEU A 81 -5.00 -10.61 1.50
CA LEU A 81 -6.35 -10.97 1.11
C LEU A 81 -7.18 -9.74 0.71
N GLY A 82 -7.01 -8.60 1.40
CA GLY A 82 -7.66 -7.35 1.02
C GLY A 82 -7.26 -6.88 -0.38
N THR A 83 -5.98 -6.99 -0.72
CA THR A 83 -5.49 -6.74 -2.09
C THR A 83 -6.11 -7.72 -3.09
N LEU A 84 -6.13 -9.01 -2.76
CA LEU A 84 -6.73 -10.05 -3.61
C LEU A 84 -8.22 -9.80 -3.85
N HIS A 85 -8.99 -9.46 -2.80
CA HIS A 85 -10.41 -9.16 -2.92
C HIS A 85 -10.67 -8.01 -3.90
N LEU A 86 -9.95 -6.90 -3.74
CA LEU A 86 -10.09 -5.73 -4.63
C LEU A 86 -9.75 -6.08 -6.08
N VAL A 87 -8.63 -6.75 -6.30
CA VAL A 87 -8.20 -7.14 -7.65
C VAL A 87 -9.24 -8.06 -8.29
N GLN A 88 -9.64 -9.15 -7.63
CA GLN A 88 -10.62 -10.09 -8.17
C GLN A 88 -11.93 -9.44 -8.56
N THR A 89 -12.44 -8.55 -7.70
CA THR A 89 -13.76 -7.95 -7.89
C THR A 89 -13.75 -6.84 -8.95
N LEU A 90 -12.65 -6.08 -9.06
CA LEU A 90 -12.53 -4.95 -9.99
C LEU A 90 -11.87 -5.31 -11.32
N LEU A 91 -11.21 -6.46 -11.44
CA LEU A 91 -10.51 -6.88 -12.65
C LEU A 91 -11.36 -6.84 -13.93
N PRO A 92 -12.65 -7.28 -13.92
CA PRO A 92 -13.48 -7.17 -15.12
C PRO A 92 -13.70 -5.72 -15.57
N LYS A 93 -13.81 -4.76 -14.65
CA LYS A 93 -13.97 -3.34 -14.95
C LYS A 93 -12.66 -2.72 -15.45
N LEU A 94 -11.52 -3.13 -14.86
CA LEU A 94 -10.18 -2.73 -15.29
C LEU A 94 -9.92 -3.18 -16.74
N ILE A 95 -10.20 -4.43 -17.07
CA ILE A 95 -10.04 -4.93 -18.45
C ILE A 95 -10.99 -4.19 -19.41
N ALA A 96 -12.23 -3.96 -18.99
CA ALA A 96 -13.24 -3.28 -19.82
C ALA A 96 -12.90 -1.81 -20.11
N SER A 97 -12.05 -1.16 -19.30
CA SER A 97 -11.62 0.23 -19.54
C SER A 97 -10.69 0.37 -20.76
N GLY A 98 -10.00 -0.69 -21.16
CA GLY A 98 -9.12 -0.71 -22.32
C GLY A 98 -7.72 -0.11 -22.10
N ASP A 99 -7.47 0.59 -21.00
CA ASP A 99 -6.16 1.10 -20.56
C ASP A 99 -6.15 1.27 -19.04
N ALA A 100 -6.05 0.17 -18.32
CA ALA A 100 -6.08 0.17 -16.87
C ALA A 100 -4.71 0.05 -16.22
N THR A 101 -4.67 0.43 -14.95
CA THR A 101 -3.47 0.25 -14.10
C THR A 101 -3.87 -0.26 -12.72
N ILE A 102 -3.21 -1.33 -12.27
CA ILE A 102 -3.24 -1.81 -10.89
C ILE A 102 -1.94 -1.39 -10.21
N VAL A 103 -2.02 -0.64 -9.12
CA VAL A 103 -0.87 -0.28 -8.29
C VAL A 103 -0.95 -1.04 -6.98
N LEU A 104 0.07 -1.81 -6.66
CA LEU A 104 0.19 -2.52 -5.39
C LEU A 104 1.21 -1.80 -4.50
N MET A 105 0.75 -1.34 -3.33
CA MET A 105 1.63 -0.76 -2.32
C MET A 105 2.28 -1.86 -1.49
N SER A 106 3.46 -2.29 -1.94
CA SER A 106 4.33 -3.24 -1.25
C SER A 106 5.20 -2.51 -0.20
N SER A 107 6.42 -2.92 -0.06
CA SER A 107 7.46 -2.32 0.80
C SER A 107 8.80 -2.94 0.44
N THR A 108 9.89 -2.30 0.82
CA THR A 108 11.21 -2.97 0.87
C THR A 108 11.19 -4.21 1.78
N ALA A 109 10.24 -4.30 2.74
CA ALA A 109 9.93 -5.49 3.53
C ALA A 109 9.35 -6.66 2.70
N GLY A 110 8.83 -6.40 1.52
CA GLY A 110 8.39 -7.43 0.56
C GLY A 110 9.53 -8.04 -0.25
N LEU A 111 10.73 -7.46 -0.16
CA LEU A 111 11.92 -7.86 -0.92
C LEU A 111 13.04 -8.41 -0.04
N THR A 112 13.06 -8.06 1.24
CA THR A 112 14.13 -8.40 2.16
C THR A 112 13.59 -8.57 3.58
N ALA A 113 13.93 -9.69 4.22
CA ALA A 113 13.61 -9.94 5.62
C ALA A 113 14.52 -9.13 6.57
N TYR A 114 14.02 -8.85 7.77
CA TYR A 114 14.76 -8.19 8.85
C TYR A 114 14.21 -8.61 10.21
N GLU A 115 15.02 -8.50 11.24
CA GLU A 115 14.63 -8.84 12.61
C GLU A 115 13.46 -8.00 13.11
N GLY A 116 12.52 -8.63 13.82
CA GLY A 116 11.29 -7.98 14.27
C GLY A 116 10.30 -7.60 13.16
N GLY A 117 10.56 -8.03 11.93
CA GLY A 117 9.68 -7.78 10.78
C GLY A 117 8.74 -8.92 10.43
N GLY A 118 8.85 -10.07 11.10
CA GLY A 118 8.29 -11.36 10.68
C GLY A 118 6.93 -11.32 9.99
N GLY A 119 5.86 -10.98 10.70
CA GLY A 119 4.51 -10.96 10.13
C GLY A 119 4.33 -9.94 9.01
N TYR A 120 4.92 -8.75 9.16
CA TYR A 120 4.86 -7.71 8.12
C TYR A 120 5.67 -8.11 6.87
N VAL A 121 6.85 -8.71 7.06
CA VAL A 121 7.67 -9.25 5.96
C VAL A 121 6.88 -10.30 5.18
N VAL A 122 6.25 -11.27 5.86
CA VAL A 122 5.42 -12.30 5.20
C VAL A 122 4.28 -11.66 4.42
N ALA A 123 3.57 -10.70 5.02
CA ALA A 123 2.46 -10.02 4.36
C ALA A 123 2.92 -9.24 3.11
N LYS A 124 4.04 -8.51 3.19
CA LYS A 124 4.54 -7.73 2.04
C LYS A 124 5.21 -8.60 0.96
N HIS A 125 5.83 -9.73 1.32
CA HIS A 125 6.22 -10.75 0.33
C HIS A 125 5.00 -11.33 -0.38
N GLY A 126 3.88 -11.53 0.33
CA GLY A 126 2.61 -11.92 -0.28
C GLY A 126 2.10 -10.89 -1.30
N THR A 127 2.14 -9.59 -0.95
CA THR A 127 1.78 -8.51 -1.88
C THR A 127 2.70 -8.48 -3.11
N HIS A 128 4.01 -8.64 -2.91
CA HIS A 128 5.00 -8.75 -3.99
C HIS A 128 4.71 -9.93 -4.91
N ALA A 129 4.43 -11.10 -4.34
CA ALA A 129 4.08 -12.29 -5.11
C ALA A 129 2.79 -12.10 -5.93
N ILE A 130 1.76 -11.45 -5.37
CA ILE A 130 0.54 -11.09 -6.12
C ILE A 130 0.89 -10.21 -7.33
N ALA A 131 1.70 -9.16 -7.16
CA ALA A 131 2.09 -8.28 -8.25
C ALA A 131 2.82 -9.04 -9.37
N ALA A 132 3.78 -9.90 -9.00
CA ALA A 132 4.54 -10.71 -9.95
C ALA A 132 3.64 -11.71 -10.71
N THR A 133 2.71 -12.36 -10.00
CA THR A 133 1.77 -13.32 -10.60
C THR A 133 0.78 -12.63 -11.54
N LEU A 134 0.21 -11.49 -11.12
CA LEU A 134 -0.71 -10.73 -11.96
C LEU A 134 -0.06 -10.28 -13.29
N ARG A 135 1.22 -9.89 -13.28
CA ARG A 135 1.93 -9.55 -14.54
C ARG A 135 2.01 -10.73 -15.50
N LEU A 136 2.13 -11.96 -15.02
CA LEU A 136 2.12 -13.16 -15.86
C LEU A 136 0.70 -13.46 -16.37
N GLU A 137 -0.29 -13.40 -15.51
CA GLU A 137 -1.68 -13.76 -15.81
C GLU A 137 -2.37 -12.74 -16.73
N LEU A 138 -2.01 -11.45 -16.60
CA LEU A 138 -2.58 -10.36 -17.39
C LEU A 138 -1.71 -9.98 -18.61
N CYS A 139 -0.74 -10.79 -18.95
CA CYS A 139 0.09 -10.55 -20.14
C CYS A 139 -0.79 -10.61 -21.41
N GLY A 140 -0.89 -9.48 -22.11
CA GLY A 140 -1.77 -9.33 -23.29
C GLY A 140 -3.11 -8.65 -23.00
N GLU A 141 -3.51 -8.52 -21.75
CA GLU A 141 -4.66 -7.71 -21.34
C GLU A 141 -4.30 -6.21 -21.29
N PRO A 142 -5.26 -5.30 -21.48
CA PRO A 142 -5.01 -3.86 -21.43
C PRO A 142 -4.87 -3.34 -19.99
N VAL A 143 -4.06 -4.02 -19.18
CA VAL A 143 -3.88 -3.73 -17.74
C VAL A 143 -2.41 -3.74 -17.38
N ARG A 144 -1.89 -2.62 -16.91
CA ARG A 144 -0.55 -2.53 -16.33
C ARG A 144 -0.57 -2.90 -14.85
N VAL A 145 0.45 -3.60 -14.38
CA VAL A 145 0.61 -3.99 -12.97
C VAL A 145 1.90 -3.40 -12.42
N ILE A 146 1.75 -2.41 -11.57
CA ILE A 146 2.84 -1.61 -10.98
C ILE A 146 2.98 -1.96 -9.50
N GLU A 147 4.19 -2.23 -9.07
CA GLU A 147 4.51 -2.40 -7.65
C GLU A 147 5.36 -1.22 -7.16
N ILE A 148 4.91 -0.55 -6.12
CA ILE A 148 5.67 0.47 -5.40
C ILE A 148 6.13 -0.13 -4.08
N ALA A 149 7.45 -0.14 -3.85
CA ALA A 149 8.08 -0.74 -2.67
C ALA A 149 8.84 0.32 -1.86
N PRO A 150 8.16 1.10 -1.02
CA PRO A 150 8.79 2.12 -0.18
C PRO A 150 9.65 1.51 0.92
N GLY A 151 10.73 2.20 1.26
CA GLY A 151 11.50 1.99 2.47
C GLY A 151 10.94 2.80 3.64
N MET A 152 11.78 3.65 4.25
CA MET A 152 11.40 4.46 5.40
C MET A 152 10.60 5.69 4.97
N VAL A 153 9.29 5.64 5.17
CA VAL A 153 8.36 6.76 4.96
C VAL A 153 7.84 7.23 6.32
N LYS A 154 7.97 8.50 6.61
CA LYS A 154 7.41 9.09 7.83
C LYS A 154 5.98 9.51 7.57
N THR A 155 5.05 8.77 8.19
CA THR A 155 3.63 9.07 8.22
C THR A 155 3.16 9.16 9.66
N ASP A 156 2.02 9.81 9.89
CA ASP A 156 1.51 10.05 11.25
C ASP A 156 1.16 8.77 12.01
N GLU A 157 0.77 7.70 11.30
CA GLU A 157 0.12 6.56 11.94
C GLU A 157 0.86 5.23 11.77
N PHE A 158 1.66 5.03 10.72
CA PHE A 158 2.24 3.71 10.45
C PHE A 158 3.10 3.19 11.61
N ALA A 159 4.04 4.01 12.08
CA ALA A 159 4.88 3.64 13.22
C ALA A 159 4.07 3.54 14.52
N LEU A 160 3.13 4.47 14.73
CA LEU A 160 2.26 4.47 15.93
C LEU A 160 1.43 3.17 16.01
N ASN A 161 0.80 2.77 14.91
CA ASN A 161 0.02 1.53 14.84
C ASN A 161 0.91 0.29 15.01
N ARG A 162 2.10 0.28 14.40
CA ARG A 162 3.06 -0.80 14.54
C ARG A 162 3.48 -1.02 15.99
N PHE A 163 3.70 0.07 16.74
CA PHE A 163 4.05 0.03 18.15
C PHE A 163 2.84 0.12 19.09
N ARG A 164 1.63 -0.21 18.61
CA ARG A 164 0.39 -0.29 19.41
C ARG A 164 0.10 0.98 20.21
N GLY A 165 0.39 2.16 19.64
CA GLY A 165 0.17 3.47 20.27
C GLY A 165 1.36 3.98 21.09
N ASP A 166 2.47 3.26 21.19
CA ASP A 166 3.69 3.75 21.87
C ASP A 166 4.37 4.84 21.02
N ALA A 167 4.05 6.09 21.34
CA ALA A 167 4.55 7.26 20.61
C ALA A 167 6.07 7.43 20.72
N ALA A 168 6.68 7.01 21.84
CA ALA A 168 8.12 7.11 22.03
C ALA A 168 8.88 6.15 21.09
N LYS A 169 8.43 4.91 21.01
CA LYS A 169 8.98 3.93 20.06
C LYS A 169 8.72 4.34 18.61
N ALA A 170 7.53 4.86 18.31
CA ALA A 170 7.20 5.34 16.97
C ALA A 170 8.13 6.48 16.53
N ALA A 171 8.39 7.47 17.40
CA ALA A 171 9.31 8.57 17.14
C ALA A 171 10.76 8.09 16.97
N ALA A 172 11.19 7.10 17.76
CA ALA A 172 12.55 6.54 17.71
C ALA A 172 12.90 5.91 16.34
N VAL A 173 11.89 5.46 15.57
CA VAL A 173 12.10 4.94 14.21
C VAL A 173 12.83 5.96 13.32
N TYR A 174 12.49 7.24 13.46
CA TYR A 174 12.99 8.32 12.62
C TYR A 174 14.10 9.15 13.26
N ALA A 175 14.49 8.84 14.51
CA ALA A 175 15.50 9.59 15.24
C ALA A 175 16.84 9.61 14.48
N GLY A 176 17.40 10.80 14.28
CA GLY A 176 18.64 11.04 13.56
C GLY A 176 18.58 10.82 12.05
N VAL A 177 17.43 10.48 11.46
CA VAL A 177 17.27 10.41 10.01
C VAL A 177 16.91 11.80 9.49
N ALA A 178 17.82 12.42 8.74
CA ALA A 178 17.68 13.81 8.32
C ALA A 178 16.43 14.06 7.48
N GLU A 179 16.15 13.22 6.50
CA GLU A 179 15.06 13.40 5.52
C GLU A 179 14.44 12.03 5.19
N PRO A 180 13.57 11.48 6.07
CA PRO A 180 12.78 10.31 5.69
C PRO A 180 11.82 10.69 4.56
N LEU A 181 11.45 9.74 3.69
CA LEU A 181 10.41 9.98 2.70
C LEU A 181 9.09 10.37 3.37
N THR A 182 8.29 11.15 2.67
CA THR A 182 6.94 11.55 3.06
C THR A 182 5.88 10.77 2.28
N ALA A 183 4.62 10.90 2.68
CA ALA A 183 3.50 10.36 1.91
C ALA A 183 3.40 11.00 0.52
N ASP A 184 3.73 12.30 0.42
CA ASP A 184 3.68 13.06 -0.84
C ASP A 184 4.75 12.56 -1.82
N ASP A 185 5.98 12.24 -1.37
CA ASP A 185 7.02 11.63 -2.21
C ASP A 185 6.52 10.32 -2.86
N ILE A 186 5.79 9.50 -2.09
CA ILE A 186 5.23 8.25 -2.60
C ILE A 186 4.06 8.51 -3.56
N ALA A 187 3.21 9.48 -3.26
CA ALA A 187 2.09 9.86 -4.13
C ALA A 187 2.59 10.40 -5.48
N GLU A 188 3.65 11.20 -5.50
CA GLU A 188 4.30 11.67 -6.73
C GLU A 188 4.86 10.51 -7.56
N ALA A 189 5.51 9.55 -6.92
CA ALA A 189 6.03 8.36 -7.60
C ALA A 189 4.90 7.49 -8.20
N VAL A 190 3.79 7.31 -7.47
CA VAL A 190 2.59 6.64 -7.98
C VAL A 190 2.02 7.40 -9.17
N THR A 191 1.84 8.71 -9.04
CA THR A 191 1.31 9.58 -10.11
C THR A 191 2.18 9.49 -11.36
N TRP A 192 3.51 9.59 -11.18
CA TRP A 192 4.44 9.46 -12.29
C TRP A 192 4.28 8.08 -12.98
N ALA A 193 4.21 6.99 -12.23
CA ALA A 193 4.12 5.66 -12.79
C ALA A 193 2.80 5.42 -13.56
N VAL A 194 1.66 5.83 -13.00
CA VAL A 194 0.34 5.61 -13.63
C VAL A 194 0.12 6.48 -14.87
N THR A 195 0.80 7.63 -14.97
CA THR A 195 0.69 8.55 -16.12
C THR A 195 1.64 8.20 -17.28
N ARG A 196 2.35 7.08 -17.21
CA ARG A 196 3.17 6.63 -18.37
C ARG A 196 2.26 6.13 -19.50
N PRO A 197 2.74 6.15 -20.75
CA PRO A 197 1.98 5.63 -21.88
C PRO A 197 1.57 4.15 -21.67
N PRO A 198 0.45 3.69 -22.25
CA PRO A 198 -0.10 2.35 -22.00
C PRO A 198 0.87 1.18 -22.18
N HIS A 199 1.80 1.29 -23.11
CA HIS A 199 2.80 0.26 -23.39
C HIS A 199 3.97 0.22 -22.40
N PHE A 200 4.04 1.20 -21.47
CA PHE A 200 5.15 1.34 -20.53
C PHE A 200 4.69 0.88 -19.13
N ASN A 201 5.11 -0.31 -18.72
CA ASN A 201 4.87 -0.82 -17.38
C ASN A 201 6.09 -0.57 -16.47
N VAL A 202 5.83 -0.16 -15.24
CA VAL A 202 6.83 -0.09 -14.17
C VAL A 202 6.63 -1.29 -13.28
N ASP A 203 7.38 -2.36 -13.51
CA ASP A 203 7.20 -3.62 -12.78
C ASP A 203 7.39 -3.46 -11.27
N LEU A 204 8.46 -2.77 -10.89
CA LEU A 204 8.82 -2.53 -9.49
C LEU A 204 9.58 -1.21 -9.35
N MET A 205 9.09 -0.35 -8.46
CA MET A 205 9.78 0.87 -8.06
C MET A 205 10.15 0.83 -6.57
N VAL A 206 11.43 0.73 -6.28
CA VAL A 206 11.95 0.71 -4.91
C VAL A 206 12.39 2.12 -4.53
N LEU A 207 11.76 2.69 -3.50
CA LEU A 207 11.99 4.05 -3.05
C LEU A 207 12.55 4.07 -1.62
N ARG A 208 13.70 4.70 -1.41
CA ARG A 208 14.30 4.86 -0.09
C ARG A 208 14.74 6.29 0.13
N PRO A 209 14.70 6.81 1.36
CA PRO A 209 15.41 8.06 1.65
C PRO A 209 16.91 7.85 1.42
N ARG A 210 17.61 8.91 1.07
CA ARG A 210 19.07 8.86 0.84
C ARG A 210 19.83 8.27 2.03
N ALA A 211 19.32 8.46 3.24
CA ALA A 211 19.90 7.92 4.47
C ALA A 211 19.73 6.40 4.62
N GLN A 212 18.86 5.73 3.85
CA GLN A 212 18.60 4.30 3.97
C GLN A 212 19.19 3.50 2.81
N ALA A 213 20.26 2.76 3.04
CA ALA A 213 20.87 1.89 2.03
C ALA A 213 20.25 0.47 2.02
N ALA A 214 19.82 -0.05 3.18
CA ALA A 214 19.17 -1.36 3.35
C ALA A 214 18.18 -1.32 4.52
N GLN A 215 17.44 -2.41 4.74
CA GLN A 215 16.52 -2.51 5.89
C GLN A 215 17.22 -2.32 7.24
N TYR A 216 18.44 -2.76 7.34
CA TYR A 216 19.26 -2.72 8.55
C TYR A 216 20.35 -1.63 8.53
N LYS A 217 20.51 -0.92 7.40
CA LYS A 217 21.57 0.11 7.27
C LYS A 217 20.94 1.46 6.97
N VAL A 218 20.84 2.26 8.03
CA VAL A 218 20.33 3.63 7.99
C VAL A 218 21.37 4.55 8.62
N HIS A 219 21.74 5.62 7.93
CA HIS A 219 22.57 6.67 8.49
C HIS A 219 21.75 7.53 9.46
N ARG A 220 22.32 7.81 10.62
CA ARG A 220 21.68 8.61 11.67
C ARG A 220 22.66 9.60 12.27
N ASP A 221 22.29 10.86 12.29
CA ASP A 221 22.97 11.92 13.01
C ASP A 221 22.40 11.96 14.44
N LEU A 222 23.06 11.28 15.41
CA LEU A 222 22.65 11.15 16.81
C LEU A 222 23.61 11.92 17.71
#